data_3c4f24be165e65a1fcc3500833f4dc3d
#
_entry.id   3c4f24be165e65a1fcc3500833f4dc3d
#
_cell.length_a   1.000
_cell.length_b   1.000
_cell.length_c   1.000
_cell.angle_alpha   90.00
_cell.angle_beta   90.00
_cell.angle_gamma   90.00
#
_symmetry.space_group_name_H-M   'P 1'
#
loop_
_entity.id
_entity.type
_entity.pdbx_description
1 polymer ?
#
loop_
_entity_poly.entity_id
_entity_poly.type
_entity_poly.pdbx_seq_one_letter_code
_entity_poly.pdbx_strand_id
1 'polypeptide(L)'
;MSNVIIPERAGATGFKVVTFTDIRAIIAVNGSIIYDKEISRDDNLYFEDQIEVMLNGGENTFNVCLLDAGKAGHLGIMLELIDNIVEVTIPGNPESSRELGELVEKEIKSLRLEKDLFYPEDRIKLHSDTGISCKLSLLSRSGESILEKDLINEKDINLCYGKELEDGNYKIICIWKDDRGNYIASTSFNIIKLTPANPIKGAENLETREKLTLEYFASNPVWGRDEIWAQVARYKLGLDVDEEIIKRACEYIKIRRDCSDFIMQAILRLMYWEKEKPRLSPRIRELMKEAILGFRYWIDEPGERTMYMDTENHRFLFHTAEWLAGILFPTKEFTNSQQNGLYHSLKGRMYLAEWLKERTRFGFDEWHSNSYYPVVFAGLANIYDFAPKEEYKIKIMAKHILDYIFFILAQDTFHGVFGTTHGRCYGTRIKYPDCDESSSLCWLLYGEGNLCGGGMAGVSVATSTYRIPELVLDIASDQNTIVESYERQGLISYRDLSANLVVYKTPDYMISSVQDFQKGEYLDLIREAEILKPGVAMYWSFPYT
;
A
#
# COMPACT_ATOMS: atom_id res chain seq x y z
N MET A 1 -12.94 -3.53 -21.99
CA MET A 1 -11.88 -3.18 -22.97
C MET A 1 -12.23 -3.81 -24.30
N SER A 2 -11.98 -3.12 -25.39
CA SER A 2 -12.14 -3.68 -26.74
C SER A 2 -10.80 -3.58 -27.45
N ASN A 3 -10.40 -4.63 -28.13
CA ASN A 3 -9.19 -4.67 -28.95
C ASN A 3 -9.53 -5.22 -30.33
N VAL A 4 -8.88 -4.74 -31.35
CA VAL A 4 -9.00 -5.26 -32.71
C VAL A 4 -7.76 -6.10 -33.01
N ILE A 5 -7.98 -7.31 -33.49
CA ILE A 5 -6.92 -8.26 -33.86
C ILE A 5 -7.06 -8.59 -35.32
N ILE A 6 -5.98 -8.45 -36.06
CA ILE A 6 -5.93 -8.72 -37.50
C ILE A 6 -4.97 -9.87 -37.73
N PRO A 7 -5.45 -11.12 -37.86
CA PRO A 7 -4.62 -12.27 -38.21
C PRO A 7 -4.23 -12.21 -39.69
N GLU A 8 -3.05 -12.73 -40.02
CA GLU A 8 -2.62 -12.89 -41.42
C GLU A 8 -3.56 -13.79 -42.24
N ARG A 9 -4.21 -14.76 -41.58
CA ARG A 9 -5.18 -15.70 -42.22
C ARG A 9 -6.32 -16.00 -41.26
N ALA A 10 -7.52 -16.22 -41.80
CA ALA A 10 -8.62 -16.79 -41.03
C ALA A 10 -8.27 -18.18 -40.50
N GLY A 11 -8.61 -18.48 -39.27
CA GLY A 11 -8.36 -19.79 -38.67
C GLY A 11 -8.54 -19.84 -37.16
N ALA A 12 -8.35 -21.01 -36.59
CA ALA A 12 -8.32 -21.21 -35.16
C ALA A 12 -7.03 -20.62 -34.56
N THR A 13 -7.17 -19.95 -33.46
CA THR A 13 -6.06 -19.36 -32.70
C THR A 13 -6.26 -19.64 -31.22
N GLY A 14 -5.21 -20.10 -30.56
CA GLY A 14 -5.21 -20.31 -29.12
C GLY A 14 -4.95 -19.02 -28.37
N PHE A 15 -5.73 -18.78 -27.31
CA PHE A 15 -5.48 -17.73 -26.36
C PHE A 15 -5.29 -18.32 -24.97
N LYS A 16 -4.30 -17.81 -24.27
CA LYS A 16 -4.08 -18.07 -22.86
C LYS A 16 -4.69 -16.91 -22.06
N VAL A 17 -5.58 -17.24 -21.15
CA VAL A 17 -6.23 -16.28 -20.24
C VAL A 17 -5.54 -16.39 -18.90
N VAL A 18 -4.91 -15.32 -18.45
CA VAL A 18 -4.21 -15.27 -17.16
C VAL A 18 -4.76 -14.13 -16.32
N THR A 19 -5.09 -14.41 -15.06
CA THR A 19 -5.50 -13.39 -14.10
C THR A 19 -4.84 -13.62 -12.75
N PHE A 20 -4.53 -12.52 -12.08
CA PHE A 20 -3.95 -12.47 -10.73
C PHE A 20 -4.99 -12.06 -9.67
N THR A 21 -6.26 -11.95 -10.05
CA THR A 21 -7.35 -11.51 -9.18
C THR A 21 -8.58 -12.39 -9.36
N ASP A 22 -9.39 -12.51 -8.32
CA ASP A 22 -10.67 -13.21 -8.39
C ASP A 22 -11.66 -12.30 -9.11
N ILE A 23 -12.14 -12.75 -10.25
CA ILE A 23 -12.99 -11.97 -11.15
C ILE A 23 -13.99 -12.87 -11.88
N ARG A 24 -15.08 -12.29 -12.39
CA ARG A 24 -15.78 -12.88 -13.51
C ARG A 24 -15.29 -12.23 -14.79
N ALA A 25 -14.72 -13.03 -15.69
CA ALA A 25 -14.26 -12.59 -16.99
C ALA A 25 -15.22 -13.02 -18.08
N ILE A 26 -15.69 -12.07 -18.89
CA ILE A 26 -16.49 -12.30 -20.07
C ILE A 26 -15.69 -11.81 -21.28
N ILE A 27 -15.40 -12.70 -22.22
CA ILE A 27 -14.68 -12.37 -23.45
C ILE A 27 -15.61 -12.65 -24.62
N ALA A 28 -15.79 -11.67 -25.47
CA ALA A 28 -16.54 -11.80 -26.71
C ALA A 28 -15.66 -11.44 -27.90
N VAL A 29 -15.78 -12.22 -28.98
CA VAL A 29 -15.12 -11.98 -30.25
C VAL A 29 -16.19 -11.77 -31.32
N ASN A 30 -16.07 -10.66 -32.03
CA ASN A 30 -17.03 -10.27 -33.09
C ASN A 30 -18.49 -10.31 -32.58
N GLY A 31 -18.71 -9.90 -31.34
CA GLY A 31 -20.03 -9.89 -30.70
C GLY A 31 -20.50 -11.23 -30.11
N SER A 32 -19.78 -12.32 -30.35
CA SER A 32 -20.11 -13.64 -29.79
C SER A 32 -19.30 -13.90 -28.51
N ILE A 33 -19.97 -14.24 -27.42
CA ILE A 33 -19.31 -14.62 -26.18
C ILE A 33 -18.63 -15.97 -26.37
N ILE A 34 -17.30 -15.98 -26.17
CA ILE A 34 -16.44 -17.15 -26.29
C ILE A 34 -15.94 -17.65 -24.93
N TYR A 35 -16.02 -16.81 -23.92
CA TYR A 35 -15.59 -17.12 -22.57
C TYR A 35 -16.46 -16.36 -21.57
N ASP A 36 -17.03 -17.06 -20.61
CA ASP A 36 -17.76 -16.47 -19.49
C ASP A 36 -17.50 -17.36 -18.27
N LYS A 37 -16.62 -16.92 -17.40
CA LYS A 37 -16.20 -17.73 -16.27
C LYS A 37 -16.00 -16.86 -15.03
N GLU A 38 -16.53 -17.34 -13.93
CA GLU A 38 -16.15 -16.87 -12.61
C GLU A 38 -14.86 -17.57 -12.22
N ILE A 39 -13.82 -16.77 -11.95
CA ILE A 39 -12.48 -17.22 -11.68
C ILE A 39 -12.19 -16.96 -10.21
N SER A 40 -11.94 -18.04 -9.47
CA SER A 40 -11.32 -18.00 -8.15
C SER A 40 -9.95 -18.63 -8.26
N ARG A 41 -8.95 -17.97 -7.70
CA ARG A 41 -7.58 -18.49 -7.70
C ARG A 41 -7.39 -19.58 -6.63
N ASP A 42 -8.36 -19.72 -5.72
CA ASP A 42 -8.23 -20.52 -4.51
C ASP A 42 -6.91 -20.18 -3.79
N ASP A 43 -6.00 -21.14 -3.65
CA ASP A 43 -4.68 -20.92 -3.05
C ASP A 43 -3.54 -20.71 -4.08
N ASN A 44 -3.88 -20.53 -5.36
CA ASN A 44 -2.91 -20.29 -6.41
C ASN A 44 -2.59 -18.79 -6.56
N LEU A 45 -1.36 -18.49 -6.98
CA LEU A 45 -0.90 -17.11 -7.23
C LEU A 45 -1.59 -16.46 -8.43
N TYR A 46 -1.90 -17.26 -9.42
CA TYR A 46 -2.63 -16.84 -10.61
C TYR A 46 -3.50 -17.98 -11.11
N PHE A 47 -4.50 -17.63 -11.89
CA PHE A 47 -5.33 -18.55 -12.65
C PHE A 47 -4.91 -18.48 -14.12
N GLU A 48 -4.82 -19.65 -14.75
CA GLU A 48 -4.52 -19.81 -16.17
C GLU A 48 -5.53 -20.73 -16.82
N ASP A 49 -6.02 -20.32 -17.98
CA ASP A 49 -6.92 -21.12 -18.84
C ASP A 49 -6.52 -20.94 -20.30
N GLN A 50 -6.87 -21.90 -21.15
CA GLN A 50 -6.63 -21.83 -22.59
C GLN A 50 -7.95 -21.95 -23.34
N ILE A 51 -8.15 -21.08 -24.32
CA ILE A 51 -9.34 -21.06 -25.17
C ILE A 51 -8.92 -21.07 -26.64
N GLU A 52 -9.65 -21.78 -27.46
CA GLU A 52 -9.48 -21.75 -28.91
C GLU A 52 -10.56 -20.87 -29.53
N VAL A 53 -10.16 -19.95 -30.38
CA VAL A 53 -11.05 -18.97 -31.02
C VAL A 53 -10.88 -19.00 -32.52
N MET A 54 -11.99 -19.03 -33.22
CA MET A 54 -12.01 -18.88 -34.69
C MET A 54 -12.00 -17.40 -35.04
N LEU A 55 -10.95 -16.96 -35.72
CA LEU A 55 -10.81 -15.60 -36.23
C LEU A 55 -11.14 -15.52 -37.70
N ASN A 56 -11.81 -14.46 -38.10
CA ASN A 56 -12.03 -14.14 -39.52
C ASN A 56 -10.74 -13.58 -40.14
N GLY A 57 -10.57 -13.71 -41.44
CA GLY A 57 -9.55 -12.94 -42.15
C GLY A 57 -9.89 -11.45 -42.08
N GLY A 58 -8.93 -10.62 -41.69
CA GLY A 58 -9.13 -9.20 -41.44
C GLY A 58 -9.43 -8.85 -39.98
N GLU A 59 -10.12 -7.78 -39.73
CA GLU A 59 -10.37 -7.27 -38.39
C GLU A 59 -11.30 -8.17 -37.57
N ASN A 60 -10.88 -8.46 -36.35
CA ASN A 60 -11.67 -9.14 -35.32
C ASN A 60 -11.71 -8.29 -34.06
N THR A 61 -12.90 -8.03 -33.56
CA THR A 61 -13.10 -7.23 -32.36
C THR A 61 -13.15 -8.11 -31.14
N PHE A 62 -12.25 -7.90 -30.18
CA PHE A 62 -12.26 -8.51 -28.86
C PHE A 62 -12.84 -7.55 -27.84
N ASN A 63 -13.86 -7.97 -27.13
CA ASN A 63 -14.44 -7.25 -26.02
C ASN A 63 -14.21 -8.03 -24.74
N VAL A 64 -13.56 -7.42 -23.75
CA VAL A 64 -13.31 -8.01 -22.44
C VAL A 64 -14.04 -7.20 -21.38
N CYS A 65 -14.94 -7.87 -20.68
CA CYS A 65 -15.63 -7.32 -19.52
C CYS A 65 -15.14 -8.05 -18.27
N LEU A 66 -14.64 -7.31 -17.30
CA LEU A 66 -14.22 -7.82 -16.00
C LEU A 66 -15.18 -7.32 -14.96
N LEU A 67 -15.76 -8.24 -14.18
CA LEU A 67 -16.64 -7.93 -13.07
C LEU A 67 -15.91 -8.28 -11.78
N ASP A 68 -15.78 -7.30 -10.91
CA ASP A 68 -15.22 -7.51 -9.57
C ASP A 68 -16.23 -8.29 -8.73
N ALA A 69 -15.79 -9.39 -8.13
CA ALA A 69 -16.55 -10.10 -7.12
C ALA A 69 -16.60 -9.35 -5.77
N GLY A 70 -16.16 -8.08 -5.74
CA GLY A 70 -16.18 -7.22 -4.55
C GLY A 70 -15.01 -7.46 -3.57
N LYS A 71 -14.01 -8.23 -3.98
CA LYS A 71 -12.92 -8.70 -3.11
C LYS A 71 -11.53 -8.23 -3.54
N ALA A 72 -11.35 -7.81 -4.79
CA ALA A 72 -10.06 -7.39 -5.31
C ALA A 72 -9.96 -5.86 -5.41
N GLY A 73 -8.85 -5.30 -4.95
CA GLY A 73 -8.55 -3.87 -5.10
C GLY A 73 -8.18 -3.47 -6.54
N HIS A 74 -7.85 -4.45 -7.38
CA HIS A 74 -7.45 -4.27 -8.77
C HIS A 74 -8.02 -5.38 -9.65
N LEU A 75 -8.51 -5.01 -10.83
CA LEU A 75 -8.95 -5.97 -11.86
C LEU A 75 -7.89 -6.06 -12.94
N GLY A 76 -7.43 -7.26 -13.23
CA GLY A 76 -6.45 -7.49 -14.26
C GLY A 76 -6.64 -8.84 -14.96
N ILE A 77 -6.53 -8.83 -16.28
CA ILE A 77 -6.46 -10.02 -17.10
C ILE A 77 -5.42 -9.81 -18.19
N MET A 78 -4.65 -10.83 -18.46
CA MET A 78 -3.73 -10.89 -19.58
C MET A 78 -4.26 -11.93 -20.57
N LEU A 79 -4.33 -11.53 -21.83
CA LEU A 79 -4.63 -12.44 -22.94
C LEU A 79 -3.35 -12.60 -23.76
N GLU A 80 -2.80 -13.79 -23.77
CA GLU A 80 -1.62 -14.14 -24.53
C GLU A 80 -2.02 -14.99 -25.73
N LEU A 81 -1.55 -14.62 -26.92
CA LEU A 81 -1.71 -15.43 -28.14
C LEU A 81 -0.68 -16.56 -28.11
N ILE A 82 -1.18 -17.80 -28.25
CA ILE A 82 -0.32 -18.99 -28.23
C ILE A 82 0.30 -19.23 -29.60
N ASP A 83 -0.45 -18.94 -30.66
CA ASP A 83 -0.05 -19.20 -32.06
C ASP A 83 -0.35 -17.99 -32.95
N ASN A 84 0.62 -17.60 -33.77
CA ASN A 84 0.56 -16.60 -34.83
C ASN A 84 0.92 -15.14 -34.47
N ILE A 85 1.55 -14.52 -35.45
CA ILE A 85 1.83 -13.08 -35.47
C ILE A 85 0.51 -12.37 -35.78
N VAL A 86 0.03 -11.60 -34.82
CA VAL A 86 -1.19 -10.78 -34.95
C VAL A 86 -0.83 -9.36 -34.65
N GLU A 87 -1.30 -8.45 -35.48
CA GLU A 87 -1.24 -7.04 -35.17
C GLU A 87 -2.40 -6.70 -34.23
N VAL A 88 -2.09 -6.24 -33.01
CA VAL A 88 -3.08 -5.75 -32.04
C VAL A 88 -3.16 -4.24 -32.16
N THR A 89 -4.31 -3.72 -32.53
CA THR A 89 -4.54 -2.29 -32.61
C THR A 89 -5.40 -1.82 -31.43
N ILE A 90 -5.24 -0.51 -31.09
CA ILE A 90 -6.11 0.11 -30.08
C ILE A 90 -7.55 0.07 -30.58
N PRO A 91 -8.53 -0.22 -29.68
CA PRO A 91 -9.92 -0.20 -30.06
C PRO A 91 -10.33 1.19 -30.53
N GLY A 92 -10.59 1.31 -31.82
CA GLY A 92 -11.33 2.42 -32.39
C GLY A 92 -12.80 2.07 -32.49
N ASN A 93 -13.66 3.07 -32.53
CA ASN A 93 -15.00 2.89 -33.07
C ASN A 93 -14.81 2.28 -34.49
N PRO A 94 -15.56 1.22 -34.87
CA PRO A 94 -15.49 0.66 -36.22
C PRO A 94 -15.65 1.68 -37.35
N GLU A 95 -16.19 2.86 -37.03
CA GLU A 95 -16.33 3.99 -37.95
C GLU A 95 -15.17 5.00 -37.90
N SER A 96 -14.21 4.89 -36.95
CA SER A 96 -13.03 5.75 -36.92
C SER A 96 -11.94 5.19 -37.82
N SER A 97 -11.27 6.06 -38.57
CA SER A 97 -10.19 5.61 -39.45
C SER A 97 -9.02 5.05 -38.64
N ARG A 98 -8.35 4.01 -39.15
CA ARG A 98 -7.11 3.47 -38.56
C ARG A 98 -6.06 4.57 -38.34
N GLU A 99 -5.98 5.52 -39.25
CA GLU A 99 -5.08 6.67 -39.17
C GLU A 99 -5.34 7.52 -37.92
N LEU A 100 -6.61 7.73 -37.57
CA LEU A 100 -6.97 8.48 -36.36
C LEU A 100 -6.58 7.72 -35.08
N GLY A 101 -6.77 6.40 -35.09
CA GLY A 101 -6.33 5.54 -33.98
C GLY A 101 -4.83 5.58 -33.77
N GLU A 102 -4.04 5.48 -34.85
CA GLU A 102 -2.58 5.58 -34.80
C GLU A 102 -2.08 6.96 -34.33
N LEU A 103 -2.77 8.02 -34.74
CA LEU A 103 -2.49 9.38 -34.29
C LEU A 103 -2.72 9.52 -32.76
N VAL A 104 -3.89 9.06 -32.28
CA VAL A 104 -4.25 9.09 -30.87
C VAL A 104 -3.28 8.26 -30.03
N GLU A 105 -2.88 7.07 -30.51
CA GLU A 105 -1.87 6.27 -29.83
C GLU A 105 -0.53 7.00 -29.68
N LYS A 106 -0.11 7.69 -30.73
CA LYS A 106 1.11 8.52 -30.71
C LYS A 106 0.98 9.67 -29.69
N GLU A 107 -0.18 10.33 -29.66
CA GLU A 107 -0.44 11.37 -28.67
C GLU A 107 -0.39 10.81 -27.23
N ILE A 108 -1.05 9.67 -26.96
CA ILE A 108 -1.03 9.01 -25.65
C ILE A 108 0.40 8.66 -25.22
N LYS A 109 1.19 8.07 -26.12
CA LYS A 109 2.59 7.70 -25.84
C LYS A 109 3.49 8.91 -25.60
N SER A 110 3.12 10.08 -26.10
CA SER A 110 3.87 11.32 -25.91
C SER A 110 3.57 12.03 -24.59
N LEU A 111 2.47 11.66 -23.93
CA LEU A 111 2.03 12.30 -22.69
C LEU A 111 2.89 11.88 -21.51
N ARG A 112 3.34 12.86 -20.74
CA ARG A 112 4.13 12.65 -19.53
C ARG A 112 3.63 13.55 -18.40
N LEU A 113 3.52 12.99 -17.24
CA LEU A 113 3.37 13.72 -15.99
C LEU A 113 4.77 13.97 -15.42
N GLU A 114 5.08 15.20 -15.04
CA GLU A 114 6.42 15.55 -14.52
C GLU A 114 6.70 14.84 -13.17
N LYS A 115 5.69 14.75 -12.33
CA LYS A 115 5.71 14.07 -11.04
C LYS A 115 4.29 13.67 -10.62
N ASP A 116 4.17 12.75 -9.71
CA ASP A 116 2.91 12.20 -9.21
C ASP A 116 2.51 12.75 -7.82
N LEU A 117 3.42 13.45 -7.14
CA LEU A 117 3.17 14.13 -5.88
C LEU A 117 3.40 15.65 -6.04
N PHE A 118 2.46 16.44 -5.54
CA PHE A 118 2.48 17.89 -5.65
C PHE A 118 2.27 18.56 -4.29
N TYR A 119 3.08 19.57 -4.02
CA TYR A 119 2.95 20.48 -2.88
C TYR A 119 2.14 21.71 -3.25
N PRO A 120 1.74 22.55 -2.26
CA PRO A 120 0.91 23.74 -2.52
C PRO A 120 1.47 24.68 -3.59
N GLU A 121 2.78 24.87 -3.63
CA GLU A 121 3.43 25.79 -4.57
C GLU A 121 3.75 25.16 -5.93
N ASP A 122 3.60 23.86 -6.06
CA ASP A 122 3.82 23.16 -7.31
C ASP A 122 2.72 23.45 -8.32
N ARG A 123 3.11 23.50 -9.58
CA ARG A 123 2.18 23.56 -10.69
C ARG A 123 1.93 22.16 -11.25
N ILE A 124 0.68 21.74 -11.28
CA ILE A 124 0.28 20.46 -11.88
C ILE A 124 0.20 20.66 -13.39
N LYS A 125 1.05 19.95 -14.12
CA LYS A 125 1.14 20.06 -15.56
C LYS A 125 1.44 18.71 -16.22
N LEU A 126 0.92 18.54 -17.43
CA LEU A 126 1.28 17.47 -18.34
C LEU A 126 2.12 18.05 -19.48
N HIS A 127 3.02 17.24 -20.00
CA HIS A 127 3.80 17.55 -21.19
C HIS A 127 3.52 16.53 -22.30
N SER A 128 3.47 16.98 -23.54
CA SER A 128 3.36 16.13 -24.72
C SER A 128 4.43 16.51 -25.75
N ASP A 129 5.18 15.55 -26.23
CA ASP A 129 6.20 15.77 -27.27
C ASP A 129 5.56 16.16 -28.62
N THR A 130 4.36 15.67 -28.89
CA THR A 130 3.69 15.86 -30.19
C THR A 130 2.62 16.94 -30.21
N GLY A 131 2.08 17.32 -29.04
CA GLY A 131 0.83 18.04 -28.89
C GLY A 131 -0.36 17.09 -28.88
N ILE A 132 -1.40 17.42 -28.11
CA ILE A 132 -2.60 16.58 -27.98
C ILE A 132 -3.88 17.37 -28.20
N SER A 133 -4.88 16.67 -28.72
CA SER A 133 -6.23 17.20 -28.90
C SER A 133 -7.24 16.24 -28.25
N CYS A 134 -7.64 16.54 -27.03
CA CYS A 134 -8.54 15.67 -26.26
C CYS A 134 -9.33 16.46 -25.21
N LYS A 135 -10.34 15.84 -24.62
CA LYS A 135 -10.97 16.35 -23.41
C LYS A 135 -10.19 15.85 -22.19
N LEU A 136 -9.72 16.79 -21.38
CA LEU A 136 -9.03 16.52 -20.12
C LEU A 136 -9.96 16.84 -18.94
N SER A 137 -9.97 15.96 -17.93
CA SER A 137 -10.69 16.19 -16.68
C SER A 137 -9.76 15.88 -15.51
N LEU A 138 -9.79 16.71 -14.48
CA LEU A 138 -9.18 16.45 -13.17
C LEU A 138 -10.31 16.08 -12.21
N LEU A 139 -10.26 14.86 -11.69
CA LEU A 139 -11.26 14.32 -10.79
C LEU A 139 -10.72 14.19 -9.37
N SER A 140 -11.58 14.46 -8.39
CA SER A 140 -11.33 14.10 -6.99
C SER A 140 -11.39 12.57 -6.81
N ARG A 141 -11.01 12.10 -5.64
CA ARG A 141 -11.14 10.68 -5.28
C ARG A 141 -12.60 10.18 -5.31
N SER A 142 -13.57 11.05 -5.01
CA SER A 142 -15.00 10.73 -5.11
C SER A 142 -15.51 10.66 -6.55
N GLY A 143 -14.68 11.01 -7.54
CA GLY A 143 -15.05 11.08 -8.96
C GLY A 143 -15.68 12.41 -9.35
N GLU A 144 -15.72 13.40 -8.46
CA GLU A 144 -16.21 14.75 -8.76
C GLU A 144 -15.23 15.47 -9.68
N SER A 145 -15.72 16.09 -10.74
CA SER A 145 -14.92 16.87 -11.67
C SER A 145 -14.57 18.24 -11.08
N ILE A 146 -13.28 18.47 -10.86
CA ILE A 146 -12.74 19.72 -10.33
C ILE A 146 -12.42 20.68 -11.47
N LEU A 147 -11.91 20.16 -12.58
CA LEU A 147 -11.52 20.91 -13.75
C LEU A 147 -11.80 20.10 -15.01
N GLU A 148 -12.35 20.76 -16.02
CA GLU A 148 -12.46 20.20 -17.37
C GLU A 148 -11.86 21.19 -18.39
N LYS A 149 -11.16 20.66 -19.36
CA LYS A 149 -10.50 21.44 -20.40
C LYS A 149 -10.51 20.69 -21.74
N ASP A 150 -10.93 21.38 -22.79
CA ASP A 150 -10.75 20.87 -24.15
C ASP A 150 -9.40 21.36 -24.68
N LEU A 151 -8.54 20.42 -25.03
CA LEU A 151 -7.20 20.66 -25.54
C LEU A 151 -7.20 20.59 -27.06
N ILE A 152 -6.47 21.49 -27.69
CA ILE A 152 -6.32 21.54 -29.16
C ILE A 152 -4.84 21.75 -29.48
N ASN A 153 -4.15 20.66 -29.86
CA ASN A 153 -2.73 20.64 -30.21
C ASN A 153 -1.82 21.28 -29.14
N GLU A 154 -2.15 21.00 -27.84
CA GLU A 154 -1.38 21.55 -26.72
C GLU A 154 -0.22 20.62 -26.35
N LYS A 155 0.97 21.19 -26.10
CA LYS A 155 2.17 20.47 -25.64
C LYS A 155 2.43 20.63 -24.16
N ASP A 156 2.24 21.82 -23.63
CA ASP A 156 2.43 22.17 -22.22
C ASP A 156 1.09 22.49 -21.58
N ILE A 157 0.50 21.49 -20.97
CA ILE A 157 -0.86 21.54 -20.43
C ILE A 157 -0.77 21.89 -18.95
N ASN A 158 -1.10 23.15 -18.63
CA ASN A 158 -1.17 23.62 -17.26
C ASN A 158 -2.58 23.40 -16.70
N LEU A 159 -2.69 22.71 -15.56
CA LEU A 159 -3.96 22.44 -14.90
C LEU A 159 -4.24 23.50 -13.81
N CYS A 160 -3.59 23.38 -12.68
CA CYS A 160 -3.76 24.26 -11.52
C CYS A 160 -2.50 24.27 -10.65
N TYR A 161 -2.47 25.06 -9.61
CA TYR A 161 -1.48 24.93 -8.54
C TYR A 161 -1.98 23.97 -7.46
N GLY A 162 -1.04 23.29 -6.76
CA GLY A 162 -1.37 22.40 -5.65
C GLY A 162 -2.23 23.08 -4.59
N LYS A 163 -1.95 24.34 -4.26
CA LYS A 163 -2.74 25.13 -3.27
C LYS A 163 -4.21 25.34 -3.63
N GLU A 164 -4.59 25.09 -4.88
CA GLU A 164 -5.98 25.15 -5.34
C GLU A 164 -6.75 23.84 -5.08
N LEU A 165 -6.03 22.81 -4.61
CA LEU A 165 -6.58 21.51 -4.26
C LEU A 165 -6.45 21.25 -2.75
N GLU A 166 -7.38 20.50 -2.21
CA GLU A 166 -7.26 19.93 -0.87
C GLU A 166 -6.23 18.79 -0.85
N ASP A 167 -5.78 18.37 0.34
CA ASP A 167 -4.90 17.21 0.46
C ASP A 167 -5.65 15.94 0.06
N GLY A 168 -5.05 15.12 -0.79
CA GLY A 168 -5.68 13.89 -1.24
C GLY A 168 -5.20 13.37 -2.59
N ASN A 169 -5.88 12.31 -3.01
CA ASN A 169 -5.64 11.65 -4.29
C ASN A 169 -6.58 12.19 -5.36
N TYR A 170 -6.02 12.42 -6.54
CA TYR A 170 -6.74 12.91 -7.71
C TYR A 170 -6.42 12.06 -8.92
N LYS A 171 -7.25 12.16 -9.94
CA LYS A 171 -7.06 11.46 -11.21
C LYS A 171 -7.22 12.44 -12.39
N ILE A 172 -6.19 12.55 -13.21
CA ILE A 172 -6.26 13.24 -14.48
C ILE A 172 -6.71 12.20 -15.52
N ILE A 173 -7.75 12.50 -16.29
CA ILE A 173 -8.24 11.65 -17.37
C ILE A 173 -8.20 12.44 -18.67
N CYS A 174 -7.59 11.87 -19.70
CA CYS A 174 -7.62 12.39 -21.06
C CYS A 174 -8.47 11.45 -21.92
N ILE A 175 -9.46 11.99 -22.62
CA ILE A 175 -10.40 11.25 -23.47
C ILE A 175 -10.36 11.80 -24.89
N TRP A 176 -10.05 10.95 -25.85
CA TRP A 176 -10.09 11.26 -27.28
C TRP A 176 -11.41 10.82 -27.88
N LYS A 177 -11.97 11.69 -28.71
CA LYS A 177 -13.20 11.44 -29.47
C LYS A 177 -13.00 11.83 -30.92
N ASP A 178 -13.73 11.18 -31.83
CA ASP A 178 -13.77 11.59 -33.22
C ASP A 178 -14.64 12.87 -33.44
N ASP A 179 -14.67 13.39 -34.66
CA ASP A 179 -15.43 14.58 -35.02
C ASP A 179 -16.95 14.40 -34.81
N ARG A 180 -17.44 13.18 -34.70
CA ARG A 180 -18.83 12.83 -34.39
C ARG A 180 -19.09 12.68 -32.89
N GLY A 181 -18.06 12.81 -32.06
CA GLY A 181 -18.13 12.65 -30.62
C GLY A 181 -18.04 11.21 -30.13
N ASN A 182 -17.72 10.26 -31.01
CA ASN A 182 -17.54 8.87 -30.60
C ASN A 182 -16.20 8.69 -29.86
N TYR A 183 -16.22 7.83 -28.84
CA TYR A 183 -15.03 7.50 -28.05
C TYR A 183 -13.99 6.77 -28.92
N ILE A 184 -12.75 7.20 -28.83
CA ILE A 184 -11.59 6.55 -29.45
C ILE A 184 -10.75 5.86 -28.39
N ALA A 185 -10.19 6.62 -27.45
CA ALA A 185 -9.32 6.12 -26.42
C ALA A 185 -9.32 7.04 -25.19
N SER A 186 -8.76 6.53 -24.10
CA SER A 186 -8.47 7.36 -22.91
C SER A 186 -7.19 6.90 -22.23
N THR A 187 -6.54 7.82 -21.54
CA THR A 187 -5.48 7.52 -20.60
C THR A 187 -5.69 8.30 -19.30
N SER A 188 -5.04 7.86 -18.23
CA SER A 188 -5.16 8.56 -16.97
C SER A 188 -3.88 8.53 -16.15
N PHE A 189 -3.70 9.55 -15.31
CA PHE A 189 -2.61 9.69 -14.36
C PHE A 189 -3.18 9.87 -12.96
N ASN A 190 -2.66 9.14 -11.99
CA ASN A 190 -2.97 9.37 -10.59
C ASN A 190 -1.97 10.38 -10.03
N ILE A 191 -2.46 11.34 -9.28
CA ILE A 191 -1.64 12.32 -8.59
C ILE A 191 -2.05 12.43 -7.13
N ILE A 192 -1.11 12.82 -6.30
CA ILE A 192 -1.30 13.08 -4.88
C ILE A 192 -0.97 14.55 -4.63
N LYS A 193 -1.87 15.27 -4.00
CA LYS A 193 -1.56 16.59 -3.44
C LYS A 193 -1.41 16.47 -1.94
N LEU A 194 -0.32 16.99 -1.42
CA LEU A 194 -0.01 16.97 0.01
C LEU A 194 0.51 18.34 0.46
N THR A 195 0.00 18.79 1.58
CA THR A 195 0.59 19.94 2.30
C THR A 195 1.43 19.38 3.44
N PRO A 196 2.76 19.51 3.39
CA PRO A 196 3.61 19.05 4.49
C PRO A 196 3.25 19.79 5.77
N ALA A 197 3.11 19.07 6.86
CA ALA A 197 2.99 19.71 8.16
C ALA A 197 4.34 20.31 8.53
N ASN A 198 4.43 21.62 8.56
CA ASN A 198 5.63 22.26 9.07
C ASN A 198 5.83 21.87 10.54
N PRO A 199 7.03 21.41 10.93
CA PRO A 199 7.33 21.16 12.33
C PRO A 199 7.07 22.42 13.15
N ILE A 200 6.31 22.26 14.20
CA ILE A 200 6.01 23.40 15.09
C ILE A 200 7.30 23.73 15.81
N LYS A 201 7.83 24.92 15.59
CA LYS A 201 9.00 25.41 16.30
C LYS A 201 8.74 25.38 17.81
N GLY A 202 9.68 24.83 18.60
CA GLY A 202 9.58 24.74 20.05
C GLY A 202 9.14 23.39 20.61
N ALA A 203 9.04 22.34 19.78
CA ALA A 203 8.84 20.97 20.24
C ALA A 203 10.16 20.34 20.73
N GLU A 204 10.66 20.84 21.86
CA GLU A 204 12.02 20.50 22.35
C GLU A 204 12.14 19.09 22.93
N ASN A 205 11.03 18.47 23.35
CA ASN A 205 11.04 17.15 23.98
C ASN A 205 10.04 16.18 23.34
N LEU A 206 10.29 14.90 23.56
CA LEU A 206 9.49 13.80 23.00
C LEU A 206 8.00 13.90 23.40
N GLU A 207 7.70 14.22 24.66
CA GLU A 207 6.31 14.29 25.15
C GLU A 207 5.51 15.36 24.39
N THR A 208 6.12 16.52 24.16
CA THR A 208 5.50 17.58 23.35
C THR A 208 5.31 17.13 21.91
N ARG A 209 6.28 16.44 21.30
CA ARG A 209 6.16 15.91 19.94
C ARG A 209 5.08 14.84 19.82
N GLU A 210 4.99 13.93 20.79
CA GLU A 210 3.90 12.93 20.84
C GLU A 210 2.53 13.62 20.89
N LYS A 211 2.36 14.63 21.72
CA LYS A 211 1.10 15.39 21.82
C LYS A 211 0.76 16.08 20.49
N LEU A 212 1.70 16.79 19.90
CA LEU A 212 1.51 17.48 18.61
C LEU A 212 1.21 16.52 17.48
N THR A 213 1.82 15.34 17.47
CA THR A 213 1.51 14.27 16.52
C THR A 213 0.04 13.85 16.63
N LEU A 214 -0.45 13.63 17.85
CA LEU A 214 -1.86 13.26 18.06
C LEU A 214 -2.81 14.39 17.66
N GLU A 215 -2.52 15.64 18.01
CA GLU A 215 -3.33 16.80 17.62
C GLU A 215 -3.39 16.98 16.11
N TYR A 216 -2.26 16.77 15.42
CA TYR A 216 -2.21 16.83 13.97
C TYR A 216 -3.10 15.78 13.32
N PHE A 217 -2.92 14.49 13.63
CA PHE A 217 -3.72 13.43 13.02
C PHE A 217 -5.19 13.45 13.43
N ALA A 218 -5.50 13.91 14.64
CA ALA A 218 -6.89 14.12 15.06
C ALA A 218 -7.63 15.18 14.23
N SER A 219 -6.90 16.15 13.69
CA SER A 219 -7.43 17.28 12.92
C SER A 219 -7.30 17.13 11.42
N ASN A 220 -6.41 16.25 10.94
CA ASN A 220 -6.09 16.04 9.54
C ASN A 220 -6.28 14.56 9.14
N PRO A 221 -7.52 14.05 9.11
CA PRO A 221 -7.77 12.66 8.75
C PRO A 221 -7.41 12.41 7.28
N VAL A 222 -6.75 11.30 7.02
CA VAL A 222 -6.49 10.82 5.66
C VAL A 222 -7.66 9.94 5.21
N TRP A 223 -8.26 10.26 4.07
CA TRP A 223 -9.41 9.54 3.55
C TRP A 223 -9.11 8.07 3.22
N GLY A 224 -10.02 7.21 3.55
CA GLY A 224 -10.01 5.79 3.18
C GLY A 224 -9.62 4.86 4.31
N ARG A 225 -8.82 3.85 3.99
CA ARG A 225 -8.47 2.77 4.92
C ARG A 225 -7.88 3.30 6.24
N ASP A 226 -6.96 4.25 6.14
CA ASP A 226 -6.16 4.71 7.28
C ASP A 226 -6.84 5.82 8.11
N GLU A 227 -8.04 6.27 7.70
CA GLU A 227 -8.87 7.27 8.41
C GLU A 227 -9.16 6.89 9.88
N ILE A 228 -9.16 5.60 10.18
CA ILE A 228 -9.35 5.07 11.54
C ILE A 228 -8.30 5.57 12.53
N TRP A 229 -7.07 5.83 12.09
CA TRP A 229 -5.99 6.30 12.97
C TRP A 229 -6.24 7.71 13.50
N ALA A 230 -6.93 8.56 12.75
CA ALA A 230 -7.41 9.84 13.25
C ALA A 230 -8.39 9.63 14.43
N GLN A 231 -9.24 8.61 14.38
CA GLN A 231 -10.17 8.31 15.46
C GLN A 231 -9.45 7.75 16.70
N VAL A 232 -8.38 6.98 16.51
CA VAL A 232 -7.49 6.53 17.61
C VAL A 232 -6.84 7.73 18.30
N ALA A 233 -6.33 8.70 17.53
CA ALA A 233 -5.76 9.94 18.07
C ALA A 233 -6.81 10.76 18.82
N ARG A 234 -8.00 10.97 18.25
CA ARG A 234 -9.13 11.67 18.88
C ARG A 234 -9.55 11.01 20.19
N TYR A 235 -9.67 9.67 20.19
CA TYR A 235 -10.00 8.90 21.37
C TYR A 235 -8.97 9.13 22.50
N LYS A 236 -7.68 9.05 22.17
CA LYS A 236 -6.58 9.26 23.13
C LYS A 236 -6.58 10.67 23.73
N LEU A 237 -6.86 11.67 22.91
CA LEU A 237 -6.95 13.08 23.32
C LEU A 237 -8.23 13.42 24.10
N GLY A 238 -9.18 12.50 24.20
CA GLY A 238 -10.45 12.76 24.86
C GLY A 238 -11.45 13.56 24.02
N LEU A 239 -11.20 13.71 22.72
CA LEU A 239 -12.08 14.39 21.77
C LEU A 239 -13.23 13.48 21.32
N ASP A 240 -14.26 14.07 20.73
CA ASP A 240 -15.33 13.33 20.12
C ASP A 240 -14.82 12.49 18.94
N VAL A 241 -15.28 11.25 18.85
CA VAL A 241 -14.91 10.27 17.84
C VAL A 241 -16.04 10.15 16.82
N ASP A 242 -15.71 10.14 15.54
CA ASP A 242 -16.68 9.86 14.49
C ASP A 242 -16.91 8.34 14.39
N GLU A 243 -18.03 7.89 14.96
CA GLU A 243 -18.39 6.47 14.99
C GLU A 243 -18.70 5.88 13.59
N GLU A 244 -19.08 6.69 12.60
CA GLU A 244 -19.31 6.20 11.24
C GLU A 244 -17.97 5.80 10.56
N ILE A 245 -16.86 6.44 10.90
CA ILE A 245 -15.53 6.01 10.45
C ILE A 245 -15.17 4.65 11.04
N ILE A 246 -15.40 4.45 12.34
CA ILE A 246 -15.15 3.15 12.99
C ILE A 246 -16.04 2.07 12.35
N LYS A 247 -17.30 2.38 12.08
CA LYS A 247 -18.23 1.46 11.40
C LYS A 247 -17.70 1.08 10.01
N ARG A 248 -17.27 2.04 9.18
CA ARG A 248 -16.67 1.76 7.86
C ARG A 248 -15.42 0.88 7.99
N ALA A 249 -14.58 1.12 8.99
CA ALA A 249 -13.42 0.28 9.28
C ALA A 249 -13.81 -1.17 9.62
N CYS A 250 -14.86 -1.36 10.45
CA CYS A 250 -15.39 -2.68 10.76
C CYS A 250 -15.98 -3.37 9.52
N GLU A 251 -16.68 -2.64 8.66
CA GLU A 251 -17.21 -3.17 7.39
C GLU A 251 -16.08 -3.60 6.46
N TYR A 252 -15.00 -2.81 6.34
CA TYR A 252 -13.81 -3.14 5.56
C TYR A 252 -13.20 -4.48 6.02
N ILE A 253 -13.08 -4.69 7.33
CA ILE A 253 -12.56 -5.93 7.93
C ILE A 253 -13.51 -7.11 7.64
N LYS A 254 -14.82 -6.91 7.80
CA LYS A 254 -15.82 -7.98 7.61
C LYS A 254 -15.84 -8.52 6.17
N ILE A 255 -15.64 -7.66 5.19
CA ILE A 255 -15.56 -8.08 3.77
C ILE A 255 -14.13 -8.53 3.37
N ARG A 256 -13.21 -8.59 4.31
CA ARG A 256 -11.85 -9.12 4.14
C ARG A 256 -11.07 -8.46 2.99
N ARG A 257 -11.15 -7.16 2.87
CA ARG A 257 -10.31 -6.42 1.93
C ARG A 257 -8.86 -6.56 2.30
N ASP A 258 -8.01 -6.50 1.29
CA ASP A 258 -6.57 -6.51 1.49
C ASP A 258 -6.11 -5.42 2.48
N CYS A 259 -5.12 -5.72 3.32
CA CYS A 259 -4.68 -4.88 4.43
C CYS A 259 -5.72 -4.67 5.56
N SER A 260 -6.71 -5.55 5.73
CA SER A 260 -7.64 -5.51 6.86
C SER A 260 -6.93 -5.73 8.21
N ASP A 261 -5.82 -6.43 8.22
CA ASP A 261 -4.94 -6.62 9.38
C ASP A 261 -4.34 -5.30 9.89
N PHE A 262 -4.07 -4.32 9.00
CA PHE A 262 -3.61 -2.98 9.38
C PHE A 262 -4.69 -2.22 10.17
N ILE A 263 -5.93 -2.26 9.68
CA ILE A 263 -7.08 -1.64 10.34
C ILE A 263 -7.41 -2.36 11.65
N MET A 264 -7.26 -3.68 11.68
CA MET A 264 -7.50 -4.49 12.86
C MET A 264 -6.62 -4.06 14.05
N GLN A 265 -5.40 -3.55 13.80
CA GLN A 265 -4.56 -3.01 14.88
C GLN A 265 -5.23 -1.81 15.57
N ALA A 266 -5.83 -0.91 14.83
CA ALA A 266 -6.56 0.24 15.37
C ALA A 266 -7.83 -0.19 16.12
N ILE A 267 -8.61 -1.10 15.55
CA ILE A 267 -9.84 -1.64 16.17
C ILE A 267 -9.54 -2.37 17.48
N LEU A 268 -8.46 -3.16 17.53
CA LEU A 268 -8.04 -3.82 18.76
C LEU A 268 -7.62 -2.81 19.82
N ARG A 269 -6.82 -1.78 19.46
CA ARG A 269 -6.41 -0.73 20.40
C ARG A 269 -7.62 -0.02 21.00
N LEU A 270 -8.58 0.38 20.19
CA LEU A 270 -9.84 0.98 20.65
C LEU A 270 -10.62 0.02 21.56
N MET A 271 -10.74 -1.26 21.19
CA MET A 271 -11.48 -2.24 21.97
C MET A 271 -10.84 -2.53 23.34
N TYR A 272 -9.51 -2.55 23.43
CA TYR A 272 -8.82 -2.67 24.71
C TYR A 272 -9.10 -1.47 25.62
N TRP A 273 -9.08 -0.25 25.08
CA TRP A 273 -9.42 0.96 25.84
C TRP A 273 -10.90 1.00 26.24
N GLU A 274 -11.81 0.58 25.34
CA GLU A 274 -13.24 0.47 25.64
C GLU A 274 -13.53 -0.55 26.74
N LYS A 275 -12.74 -1.60 26.87
CA LYS A 275 -12.85 -2.57 27.97
C LYS A 275 -12.50 -1.93 29.33
N GLU A 276 -11.54 -1.02 29.36
CA GLU A 276 -11.11 -0.31 30.57
C GLU A 276 -12.04 0.86 30.91
N LYS A 277 -12.33 1.70 29.91
CA LYS A 277 -13.16 2.91 30.09
C LYS A 277 -14.03 3.14 28.85
N PRO A 278 -15.26 2.64 28.86
CA PRO A 278 -16.17 2.81 27.73
C PRO A 278 -16.51 4.25 27.42
N ARG A 279 -16.39 4.64 26.15
CA ARG A 279 -16.73 5.97 25.63
C ARG A 279 -17.56 5.90 24.34
N LEU A 280 -17.40 4.84 23.56
CA LEU A 280 -18.14 4.62 22.32
C LEU A 280 -19.55 4.09 22.60
N SER A 281 -20.46 4.28 21.66
CA SER A 281 -21.82 3.74 21.78
C SER A 281 -21.80 2.20 21.88
N PRO A 282 -22.80 1.61 22.56
CA PRO A 282 -22.92 0.15 22.63
C PRO A 282 -22.97 -0.51 21.25
N ARG A 283 -23.60 0.16 20.27
CA ARG A 283 -23.69 -0.31 18.88
C ARG A 283 -22.32 -0.45 18.23
N ILE A 284 -21.47 0.57 18.35
CA ILE A 284 -20.13 0.54 17.75
C ILE A 284 -19.25 -0.49 18.44
N ARG A 285 -19.32 -0.62 19.74
CA ARG A 285 -18.60 -1.69 20.48
C ARG A 285 -18.99 -3.09 20.00
N GLU A 286 -20.28 -3.33 19.75
CA GLU A 286 -20.71 -4.63 19.23
C GLU A 286 -20.24 -4.83 17.78
N LEU A 287 -20.27 -3.82 16.91
CA LEU A 287 -19.74 -3.91 15.54
C LEU A 287 -18.23 -4.21 15.52
N MET A 288 -17.44 -3.56 16.38
CA MET A 288 -16.01 -3.86 16.53
C MET A 288 -15.79 -5.30 17.01
N LYS A 289 -16.57 -5.76 18.00
CA LYS A 289 -16.49 -7.14 18.48
C LYS A 289 -16.87 -8.15 17.39
N GLU A 290 -17.96 -7.91 16.64
CA GLU A 290 -18.32 -8.77 15.50
C GLU A 290 -17.23 -8.82 14.44
N ALA A 291 -16.59 -7.68 14.10
CA ALA A 291 -15.49 -7.64 13.15
C ALA A 291 -14.29 -8.47 13.65
N ILE A 292 -13.95 -8.37 14.94
CA ILE A 292 -12.88 -9.15 15.56
C ILE A 292 -13.21 -10.65 15.56
N LEU A 293 -14.41 -11.03 15.98
CA LEU A 293 -14.78 -12.45 16.08
C LEU A 293 -15.05 -13.13 14.73
N GLY A 294 -15.35 -12.35 13.67
CA GLY A 294 -15.63 -12.87 12.33
C GLY A 294 -14.44 -12.83 11.38
N PHE A 295 -13.29 -12.32 11.82
CA PHE A 295 -12.13 -12.16 10.96
C PHE A 295 -11.46 -13.50 10.65
N ARG A 296 -10.92 -13.63 9.43
CA ARG A 296 -10.07 -14.75 9.04
C ARG A 296 -8.63 -14.41 9.41
N TYR A 297 -8.12 -15.03 10.47
CA TYR A 297 -6.81 -14.68 11.02
C TYR A 297 -5.64 -15.34 10.31
N TRP A 298 -5.85 -16.46 9.62
CA TRP A 298 -4.74 -17.09 8.88
C TRP A 298 -5.24 -17.95 7.71
N ILE A 299 -4.30 -18.36 6.87
CA ILE A 299 -4.57 -19.18 5.66
C ILE A 299 -5.17 -20.55 5.96
N ASP A 300 -4.96 -21.10 7.14
CA ASP A 300 -5.50 -22.38 7.60
C ASP A 300 -6.98 -22.33 8.04
N GLU A 301 -7.55 -21.12 8.08
CA GLU A 301 -8.96 -20.93 8.38
C GLU A 301 -9.83 -20.95 7.13
N PRO A 302 -11.13 -21.33 7.24
CA PRO A 302 -12.06 -21.33 6.13
C PRO A 302 -12.20 -19.96 5.46
N GLY A 303 -12.40 -19.96 4.16
CA GLY A 303 -12.67 -18.77 3.35
C GLY A 303 -11.68 -18.56 2.22
N GLU A 304 -12.01 -17.68 1.30
CA GLU A 304 -11.19 -17.36 0.14
C GLU A 304 -9.98 -16.49 0.51
N ARG A 305 -8.93 -16.62 -0.28
CA ARG A 305 -7.71 -15.82 -0.14
C ARG A 305 -7.88 -14.46 -0.81
N THR A 306 -8.49 -13.52 -0.10
CA THR A 306 -8.72 -12.15 -0.58
C THR A 306 -7.73 -11.13 0.00
N MET A 307 -6.89 -11.57 0.95
CA MET A 307 -5.89 -10.75 1.65
C MET A 307 -4.51 -11.37 1.45
N TYR A 308 -3.50 -10.54 1.26
CA TYR A 308 -2.12 -10.98 1.38
C TYR A 308 -1.81 -11.31 2.83
N MET A 309 -1.27 -12.51 3.09
CA MET A 309 -0.99 -12.98 4.45
C MET A 309 0.46 -13.35 4.68
N ASP A 310 1.18 -13.69 3.63
CA ASP A 310 2.50 -14.33 3.66
C ASP A 310 3.68 -13.36 3.59
N THR A 311 3.45 -12.03 3.51
CA THR A 311 4.52 -11.04 3.63
C THR A 311 4.96 -10.85 5.09
N GLU A 312 6.20 -10.44 5.31
CA GLU A 312 6.75 -10.31 6.66
C GLU A 312 5.87 -9.46 7.57
N ASN A 313 5.42 -8.30 7.09
CA ASN A 313 4.57 -7.40 7.84
C ASN A 313 3.16 -7.98 8.08
N HIS A 314 2.53 -8.60 7.08
CA HIS A 314 1.21 -9.22 7.19
C HIS A 314 1.25 -10.40 8.18
N ARG A 315 2.22 -11.31 8.05
CA ARG A 315 2.40 -12.42 9.00
C ARG A 315 2.44 -11.91 10.44
N PHE A 316 3.22 -10.88 10.68
CA PHE A 316 3.31 -10.26 12.00
C PHE A 316 1.98 -9.67 12.48
N LEU A 317 1.30 -8.88 11.64
CA LEU A 317 0.06 -8.20 12.05
C LEU A 317 -1.11 -9.17 12.22
N PHE A 318 -1.24 -10.17 11.34
CA PHE A 318 -2.26 -11.21 11.48
C PHE A 318 -2.10 -11.97 12.80
N HIS A 319 -0.90 -12.46 13.12
CA HIS A 319 -0.67 -13.21 14.34
C HIS A 319 -0.74 -12.35 15.60
N THR A 320 -0.32 -11.09 15.52
CA THR A 320 -0.52 -10.12 16.61
C THR A 320 -2.01 -9.91 16.86
N ALA A 321 -2.78 -9.69 15.81
CA ALA A 321 -4.22 -9.49 15.91
C ALA A 321 -4.92 -10.75 16.47
N GLU A 322 -4.57 -11.94 15.96
CA GLU A 322 -5.12 -13.21 16.43
C GLU A 322 -4.86 -13.43 17.92
N TRP A 323 -3.63 -13.21 18.35
CA TRP A 323 -3.24 -13.37 19.74
C TRP A 323 -3.98 -12.42 20.67
N LEU A 324 -3.99 -11.12 20.36
CA LEU A 324 -4.64 -10.10 21.16
C LEU A 324 -6.17 -10.25 21.17
N ALA A 325 -6.78 -10.60 20.05
CA ALA A 325 -8.21 -10.88 19.97
C ALA A 325 -8.60 -12.09 20.85
N GLY A 326 -7.80 -13.15 20.82
CA GLY A 326 -8.01 -14.33 21.64
C GLY A 326 -7.91 -14.04 23.15
N ILE A 327 -6.96 -13.17 23.56
CA ILE A 327 -6.85 -12.69 24.95
C ILE A 327 -8.06 -11.83 25.34
N LEU A 328 -8.52 -10.99 24.43
CA LEU A 328 -9.65 -10.07 24.69
C LEU A 328 -10.97 -10.84 24.88
N PHE A 329 -11.16 -11.93 24.12
CA PHE A 329 -12.38 -12.72 24.07
C PHE A 329 -12.16 -14.23 24.29
N PRO A 330 -11.52 -14.69 25.39
CA PRO A 330 -10.99 -16.06 25.52
C PRO A 330 -12.07 -17.16 25.43
N THR A 331 -13.28 -16.87 25.87
CA THR A 331 -14.40 -17.85 25.90
C THR A 331 -15.41 -17.65 24.77
N LYS A 332 -15.23 -16.62 23.91
CA LYS A 332 -16.13 -16.40 22.79
C LYS A 332 -15.73 -17.27 21.61
N GLU A 333 -16.73 -17.72 20.87
CA GLU A 333 -16.53 -18.37 19.60
C GLU A 333 -16.13 -17.34 18.53
N PHE A 334 -15.10 -17.64 17.77
CA PHE A 334 -14.70 -16.91 16.58
C PHE A 334 -15.43 -17.52 15.40
N THR A 335 -16.37 -16.77 14.87
CA THR A 335 -17.40 -17.30 13.95
C THR A 335 -16.86 -17.82 12.63
N ASN A 336 -15.68 -17.35 12.19
CA ASN A 336 -15.05 -17.86 10.99
C ASN A 336 -14.42 -19.24 11.18
N SER A 337 -13.66 -19.43 12.25
CA SER A 337 -12.94 -20.67 12.54
C SER A 337 -13.78 -21.68 13.34
N GLN A 338 -14.85 -21.24 13.99
CA GLN A 338 -15.65 -22.00 14.95
C GLN A 338 -14.82 -22.47 16.16
N GLN A 339 -13.70 -21.81 16.45
CA GLN A 339 -12.87 -22.05 17.60
C GLN A 339 -13.08 -20.95 18.66
N ASN A 340 -12.76 -21.24 19.90
CA ASN A 340 -12.84 -20.23 20.96
C ASN A 340 -11.60 -19.32 21.00
N GLY A 341 -11.68 -18.20 21.70
CA GLY A 341 -10.59 -17.25 21.79
C GLY A 341 -9.32 -17.81 22.47
N LEU A 342 -9.44 -18.80 23.34
CA LEU A 342 -8.26 -19.45 23.92
C LEU A 342 -7.43 -20.17 22.85
N TYR A 343 -8.08 -20.86 21.91
CA TYR A 343 -7.42 -21.47 20.76
C TYR A 343 -6.67 -20.42 19.94
N HIS A 344 -7.34 -19.31 19.57
CA HIS A 344 -6.72 -18.21 18.81
C HIS A 344 -5.57 -17.56 19.57
N SER A 345 -5.71 -17.37 20.88
CA SER A 345 -4.62 -16.84 21.70
C SER A 345 -3.39 -17.76 21.68
N LEU A 346 -3.56 -19.07 21.80
CA LEU A 346 -2.45 -20.02 21.78
C LEU A 346 -1.80 -20.10 20.39
N LYS A 347 -2.60 -20.18 19.34
CA LYS A 347 -2.13 -20.24 17.95
C LYS A 347 -1.38 -18.97 17.57
N GLY A 348 -2.00 -17.81 17.75
CA GLY A 348 -1.38 -16.51 17.43
C GLY A 348 -0.10 -16.29 18.21
N ARG A 349 -0.09 -16.64 19.50
CA ARG A 349 1.11 -16.57 20.35
C ARG A 349 2.28 -17.38 19.80
N MET A 350 2.01 -18.59 19.32
CA MET A 350 3.06 -19.49 18.81
C MET A 350 3.78 -18.87 17.62
N TYR A 351 3.04 -18.43 16.60
CA TYR A 351 3.61 -17.82 15.40
C TYR A 351 4.23 -16.45 15.69
N LEU A 352 3.58 -15.64 16.52
CA LEU A 352 4.11 -14.34 16.95
C LEU A 352 5.44 -14.47 17.68
N ALA A 353 5.57 -15.42 18.61
CA ALA A 353 6.80 -15.65 19.36
C ALA A 353 7.97 -16.07 18.45
N GLU A 354 7.68 -16.87 17.42
CA GLU A 354 8.68 -17.26 16.41
C GLU A 354 9.12 -16.06 15.60
N TRP A 355 8.19 -15.28 15.05
CA TRP A 355 8.48 -14.07 14.29
C TRP A 355 9.32 -13.07 15.10
N LEU A 356 8.93 -12.77 16.34
CA LEU A 356 9.67 -11.86 17.22
C LEU A 356 11.09 -12.38 17.50
N LYS A 357 11.26 -13.67 17.73
CA LYS A 357 12.57 -14.29 17.93
C LYS A 357 13.48 -14.18 16.71
N GLU A 358 12.91 -14.35 15.52
CA GLU A 358 13.65 -14.21 14.27
C GLU A 358 14.10 -12.76 14.07
N ARG A 359 13.19 -11.81 14.23
CA ARG A 359 13.51 -10.37 14.06
C ARG A 359 14.55 -9.87 15.07
N THR A 360 14.49 -10.34 16.30
CA THR A 360 15.51 -9.98 17.31
C THR A 360 16.90 -10.57 17.01
N ARG A 361 16.99 -11.62 16.18
CA ARG A 361 18.26 -12.28 15.83
C ARG A 361 18.84 -11.86 14.50
N PHE A 362 17.99 -11.61 13.53
CA PHE A 362 18.37 -11.47 12.12
C PHE A 362 17.93 -10.14 11.50
N GLY A 363 17.22 -9.28 12.24
CA GLY A 363 16.62 -8.09 11.65
C GLY A 363 15.43 -8.45 10.75
N PHE A 364 15.20 -7.64 9.74
CA PHE A 364 14.01 -7.69 8.88
C PHE A 364 14.35 -8.25 7.49
N ASP A 365 13.42 -9.01 6.92
CA ASP A 365 13.47 -9.38 5.51
C ASP A 365 13.03 -8.18 4.66
N GLU A 366 12.06 -7.38 5.15
CA GLU A 366 11.71 -6.06 4.60
C GLU A 366 12.62 -4.97 5.21
N TRP A 367 13.93 -5.17 5.11
CA TRP A 367 14.94 -4.33 5.73
C TRP A 367 14.85 -2.87 5.29
N HIS A 368 15.04 -1.94 6.22
CA HIS A 368 14.96 -0.49 6.04
C HIS A 368 13.71 -0.02 5.26
N SER A 369 12.61 -0.76 5.34
CA SER A 369 11.40 -0.40 4.60
C SER A 369 10.74 0.85 5.17
N ASN A 370 10.80 1.95 4.43
CA ASN A 370 10.06 3.17 4.76
C ASN A 370 8.54 3.00 4.65
N SER A 371 8.10 1.93 3.96
CA SER A 371 6.69 1.59 3.81
C SER A 371 6.17 0.68 4.92
N TYR A 372 6.99 -0.25 5.42
CA TYR A 372 6.52 -1.33 6.30
C TYR A 372 7.04 -1.24 7.73
N TYR A 373 8.14 -0.55 8.03
CA TYR A 373 8.46 -0.21 9.40
C TYR A 373 7.30 0.54 10.09
N PRO A 374 6.69 1.57 9.45
CA PRO A 374 5.49 2.21 9.99
C PRO A 374 4.36 1.24 10.34
N VAL A 375 4.13 0.25 9.50
CA VAL A 375 3.09 -0.78 9.69
C VAL A 375 3.40 -1.68 10.89
N VAL A 376 4.64 -2.14 11.00
CA VAL A 376 5.10 -3.00 12.11
C VAL A 376 4.99 -2.28 13.46
N PHE A 377 5.21 -0.97 13.51
CA PHE A 377 5.05 -0.19 14.75
C PHE A 377 3.67 -0.35 15.39
N ALA A 378 2.60 -0.40 14.62
CA ALA A 378 1.25 -0.52 15.15
C ALA A 378 1.04 -1.84 15.91
N GLY A 379 1.53 -2.95 15.35
CA GLY A 379 1.49 -4.25 16.01
C GLY A 379 2.39 -4.31 17.25
N LEU A 380 3.63 -3.82 17.16
CA LEU A 380 4.57 -3.81 18.26
C LEU A 380 4.07 -2.95 19.44
N ALA A 381 3.51 -1.77 19.17
CA ALA A 381 2.90 -0.92 20.17
C ALA A 381 1.71 -1.60 20.87
N ASN A 382 0.87 -2.31 20.10
CA ASN A 382 -0.23 -3.08 20.68
C ASN A 382 0.25 -4.22 21.57
N ILE A 383 1.29 -4.96 21.18
CA ILE A 383 1.90 -6.00 22.02
C ILE A 383 2.44 -5.37 23.30
N TYR A 384 3.21 -4.28 23.18
CA TYR A 384 3.83 -3.63 24.32
C TYR A 384 2.80 -3.15 25.35
N ASP A 385 1.68 -2.59 24.90
CA ASP A 385 0.64 -2.02 25.76
C ASP A 385 -0.28 -3.10 26.34
N PHE A 386 -0.66 -4.13 25.57
CA PHE A 386 -1.77 -5.03 25.90
C PHE A 386 -1.37 -6.46 26.21
N ALA A 387 -0.08 -6.83 26.05
CA ALA A 387 0.39 -8.15 26.46
C ALA A 387 0.15 -8.38 27.96
N PRO A 388 -0.40 -9.55 28.36
CA PRO A 388 -0.54 -9.92 29.74
C PRO A 388 0.82 -9.91 30.48
N LYS A 389 0.81 -9.67 31.78
CA LYS A 389 2.04 -9.61 32.59
C LYS A 389 2.83 -10.92 32.54
N GLU A 390 2.14 -12.04 32.42
CA GLU A 390 2.72 -13.37 32.31
C GLU A 390 3.51 -13.56 31.02
N GLU A 391 3.19 -12.80 29.99
CA GLU A 391 3.83 -12.81 28.68
C GLU A 391 4.97 -11.77 28.55
N TYR A 392 5.65 -11.50 29.66
CA TYR A 392 6.73 -10.51 29.72
C TYR A 392 7.83 -10.74 28.68
N LYS A 393 8.10 -12.00 28.29
CA LYS A 393 9.12 -12.31 27.27
C LYS A 393 8.73 -11.77 25.89
N ILE A 394 7.47 -11.94 25.50
CA ILE A 394 6.93 -11.38 24.24
C ILE A 394 6.99 -9.86 24.29
N LYS A 395 6.57 -9.27 25.40
CA LYS A 395 6.64 -7.82 25.61
C LYS A 395 8.06 -7.26 25.52
N ILE A 396 9.04 -7.95 26.10
CA ILE A 396 10.47 -7.57 26.03
C ILE A 396 10.98 -7.67 24.59
N MET A 397 10.67 -8.75 23.86
CA MET A 397 11.08 -8.88 22.46
C MET A 397 10.47 -7.78 21.59
N ALA A 398 9.19 -7.48 21.77
CA ALA A 398 8.53 -6.37 21.06
C ALA A 398 9.21 -5.02 21.38
N LYS A 399 9.55 -4.79 22.65
CA LYS A 399 10.31 -3.58 23.03
C LYS A 399 11.68 -3.52 22.36
N HIS A 400 12.43 -4.62 22.34
CA HIS A 400 13.74 -4.64 21.68
C HIS A 400 13.63 -4.34 20.18
N ILE A 401 12.59 -4.84 19.51
CA ILE A 401 12.38 -4.54 18.09
C ILE A 401 11.99 -3.07 17.89
N LEU A 402 11.15 -2.50 18.77
CA LEU A 402 10.85 -1.06 18.75
C LEU A 402 12.13 -0.24 18.94
N ASP A 403 12.93 -0.55 19.95
CA ASP A 403 14.21 0.11 20.21
C ASP A 403 15.14 0.01 19.00
N TYR A 404 15.19 -1.16 18.36
CA TYR A 404 16.04 -1.44 17.21
C TYR A 404 15.61 -0.64 15.96
N ILE A 405 14.32 -0.60 15.63
CA ILE A 405 13.84 0.20 14.49
C ILE A 405 14.12 1.69 14.74
N PHE A 406 13.88 2.20 15.95
CA PHE A 406 14.21 3.58 16.27
C PHE A 406 15.71 3.86 16.24
N PHE A 407 16.54 2.89 16.63
CA PHE A 407 17.99 2.99 16.49
C PHE A 407 18.41 3.10 15.01
N ILE A 408 17.85 2.26 14.13
CA ILE A 408 18.08 2.33 12.68
C ILE A 408 17.67 3.71 12.16
N LEU A 409 16.47 4.20 12.51
CA LEU A 409 16.00 5.51 12.11
C LEU A 409 16.94 6.62 12.61
N ALA A 410 17.37 6.55 13.87
CA ALA A 410 18.30 7.53 14.44
C ALA A 410 19.65 7.59 13.70
N GLN A 411 20.13 6.44 13.27
CA GLN A 411 21.41 6.31 12.59
C GLN A 411 21.34 6.66 11.10
N ASP A 412 20.29 6.20 10.43
CA ASP A 412 20.18 6.17 8.96
C ASP A 412 19.25 7.27 8.41
N THR A 413 18.94 8.27 9.22
CA THR A 413 18.20 9.47 8.80
C THR A 413 19.14 10.65 8.65
N PHE A 414 18.90 11.47 7.64
CA PHE A 414 19.61 12.71 7.38
C PHE A 414 18.61 13.85 7.18
N HIS A 415 18.69 14.88 8.02
CA HIS A 415 17.77 16.02 8.02
C HIS A 415 16.29 15.65 7.96
N GLY A 416 15.86 14.72 8.82
CA GLY A 416 14.47 14.29 8.92
C GLY A 416 13.99 13.35 7.81
N VAL A 417 14.90 12.92 6.93
CA VAL A 417 14.61 12.00 5.83
C VAL A 417 15.30 10.66 6.07
N PHE A 418 14.53 9.58 6.15
CA PHE A 418 15.05 8.22 6.15
C PHE A 418 15.51 7.84 4.74
N GLY A 419 16.68 8.37 4.34
CA GLY A 419 17.22 8.34 2.99
C GLY A 419 18.20 7.21 2.70
N THR A 420 18.15 6.12 3.44
CA THR A 420 19.00 4.94 3.25
C THR A 420 18.54 4.07 2.07
N THR A 421 19.28 3.03 1.74
CA THR A 421 18.81 1.98 0.83
C THR A 421 17.67 1.20 1.48
N HIS A 422 16.67 0.81 0.69
CA HIS A 422 15.47 0.14 1.15
C HIS A 422 15.31 -1.23 0.49
N GLY A 423 14.92 -2.24 1.25
CA GLY A 423 14.62 -3.57 0.74
C GLY A 423 13.27 -3.61 0.03
N ARG A 424 12.22 -3.14 0.68
CA ARG A 424 10.88 -3.04 0.10
C ARG A 424 10.39 -1.60 0.18
N CYS A 425 10.16 -0.97 -0.98
CA CYS A 425 9.76 0.41 -1.10
C CYS A 425 8.94 0.63 -2.37
N TYR A 426 8.21 1.73 -2.44
CA TYR A 426 7.40 2.11 -3.61
C TYR A 426 7.93 3.39 -4.24
N GLY A 427 7.72 3.54 -5.56
CA GLY A 427 8.30 4.64 -6.34
C GLY A 427 8.00 6.03 -5.81
N THR A 428 6.76 6.31 -5.42
CA THR A 428 6.40 7.60 -4.83
C THR A 428 7.18 7.88 -3.55
N ARG A 429 7.35 6.87 -2.69
CA ARG A 429 8.06 7.01 -1.41
C ARG A 429 9.57 7.12 -1.57
N ILE A 430 10.12 6.59 -2.66
CA ILE A 430 11.53 6.79 -3.02
C ILE A 430 11.76 8.21 -3.53
N LYS A 431 10.87 8.68 -4.40
CA LYS A 431 10.99 10.02 -5.00
C LYS A 431 10.74 11.15 -3.99
N TYR A 432 9.87 10.90 -3.02
CA TYR A 432 9.39 11.90 -2.05
C TYR A 432 9.40 11.31 -0.64
N PRO A 433 10.58 10.96 -0.10
CA PRO A 433 10.71 10.25 1.18
C PRO A 433 10.27 11.09 2.39
N ASP A 434 10.19 12.40 2.25
CA ASP A 434 9.67 13.32 3.24
C ASP A 434 8.13 13.30 3.38
N CYS A 435 7.45 12.52 2.52
CA CYS A 435 5.99 12.41 2.48
C CYS A 435 5.47 11.02 2.84
N ASP A 436 6.29 10.14 3.36
CA ASP A 436 5.85 8.85 3.88
C ASP A 436 5.76 8.85 5.42
N GLU A 437 5.19 7.78 5.98
CA GLU A 437 5.00 7.70 7.43
C GLU A 437 6.30 7.57 8.22
N SER A 438 7.43 7.20 7.61
CA SER A 438 8.73 7.21 8.27
C SER A 438 9.17 8.62 8.64
N SER A 439 8.76 9.63 7.86
CA SER A 439 8.97 11.04 8.17
C SER A 439 8.28 11.45 9.49
N SER A 440 7.10 10.90 9.78
CA SER A 440 6.41 11.12 11.07
C SER A 440 7.17 10.50 12.25
N LEU A 441 7.87 9.38 12.03
CA LEU A 441 8.75 8.79 13.04
C LEU A 441 10.03 9.63 13.23
N CYS A 442 10.58 10.18 12.15
CA CYS A 442 11.68 11.14 12.22
C CYS A 442 11.27 12.39 13.02
N TRP A 443 10.06 12.90 12.82
CA TRP A 443 9.51 13.98 13.64
C TRP A 443 9.54 13.64 15.14
N LEU A 444 9.13 12.45 15.51
CA LEU A 444 9.17 12.00 16.92
C LEU A 444 10.60 11.95 17.47
N LEU A 445 11.57 11.52 16.68
CA LEU A 445 12.98 11.41 17.07
C LEU A 445 13.66 12.78 17.19
N TYR A 446 13.55 13.57 16.14
CA TYR A 446 14.40 14.76 15.94
C TYR A 446 13.64 16.08 16.16
N GLY A 447 12.30 16.08 16.06
CA GLY A 447 11.54 17.28 15.81
C GLY A 447 11.73 17.83 14.39
N GLU A 448 12.31 17.02 13.49
CA GLU A 448 12.49 17.29 12.07
C GLU A 448 11.75 16.23 11.26
N GLY A 449 11.36 16.55 10.03
CA GLY A 449 10.51 15.72 9.20
C GLY A 449 9.09 16.26 9.10
N ASN A 450 8.21 15.52 8.45
CA ASN A 450 6.83 15.93 8.20
C ASN A 450 5.85 14.95 8.85
N LEU A 451 4.82 15.49 9.52
CA LEU A 451 3.67 14.69 9.91
C LEU A 451 2.81 14.45 8.67
N CYS A 452 2.82 13.23 8.14
CA CYS A 452 2.19 12.88 6.89
C CYS A 452 1.73 11.41 6.87
N GLY A 453 1.05 11.01 5.78
CA GLY A 453 0.48 9.67 5.65
C GLY A 453 -0.75 9.45 6.51
N GLY A 454 -1.12 8.18 6.70
CA GLY A 454 -2.33 7.77 7.42
C GLY A 454 -2.25 7.87 8.94
N GLY A 455 -1.08 8.16 9.48
CA GLY A 455 -0.85 8.27 10.92
C GLY A 455 -0.65 6.95 11.65
N MET A 456 -0.64 5.82 10.97
CA MET A 456 -0.55 4.50 11.58
C MET A 456 0.65 4.38 12.53
N ALA A 457 1.84 4.76 12.08
CA ALA A 457 3.05 4.72 12.89
C ALA A 457 3.06 5.80 13.98
N GLY A 458 2.91 7.06 13.60
CA GLY A 458 2.99 8.20 14.51
C GLY A 458 1.96 8.11 15.64
N VAL A 459 0.70 7.81 15.30
CA VAL A 459 -0.37 7.65 16.29
C VAL A 459 -0.14 6.41 17.16
N SER A 460 0.32 5.28 16.60
CA SER A 460 0.59 4.09 17.38
C SER A 460 1.65 4.33 18.45
N VAL A 461 2.75 4.97 18.10
CA VAL A 461 3.84 5.30 19.02
C VAL A 461 3.38 6.35 20.04
N ALA A 462 2.80 7.45 19.58
CA ALA A 462 2.36 8.55 20.46
C ALA A 462 1.21 8.17 21.42
N THR A 463 0.45 7.10 21.12
CA THR A 463 -0.59 6.57 22.01
C THR A 463 -0.10 5.48 22.95
N SER A 464 1.05 4.87 22.66
CA SER A 464 1.63 3.77 23.44
C SER A 464 2.23 4.23 24.75
N THR A 465 2.36 3.28 25.69
CA THR A 465 3.15 3.44 26.92
C THR A 465 4.64 3.18 26.69
N TYR A 466 5.02 2.74 25.50
CA TYR A 466 6.41 2.60 25.09
C TYR A 466 7.12 3.96 25.13
N ARG A 467 8.39 3.95 25.50
CA ARG A 467 9.24 5.13 25.46
C ARG A 467 10.51 4.84 24.69
N ILE A 468 10.82 5.70 23.75
CA ILE A 468 12.08 5.65 22.99
C ILE A 468 13.23 5.81 23.99
N PRO A 469 14.26 4.95 23.95
CA PRO A 469 15.40 5.07 24.84
C PRO A 469 16.11 6.42 24.68
N GLU A 470 16.53 7.03 25.78
CA GLU A 470 17.24 8.32 25.78
C GLU A 470 18.50 8.28 24.91
N LEU A 471 19.27 7.18 24.97
CA LEU A 471 20.42 6.97 24.11
C LEU A 471 20.08 7.05 22.61
N VAL A 472 18.92 6.56 22.20
CA VAL A 472 18.49 6.62 20.79
C VAL A 472 18.16 8.06 20.40
N LEU A 473 17.55 8.83 21.31
CA LEU A 473 17.30 10.26 21.10
C LEU A 473 18.60 11.07 21.03
N ASP A 474 19.60 10.73 21.86
CA ASP A 474 20.93 11.34 21.81
C ASP A 474 21.63 11.09 20.48
N ILE A 475 21.60 9.84 19.99
CA ILE A 475 22.14 9.47 18.66
C ILE A 475 21.41 10.24 17.55
N ALA A 476 20.09 10.32 17.64
CA ALA A 476 19.28 11.03 16.66
C ALA A 476 19.62 12.52 16.60
N SER A 477 19.87 13.15 17.75
CA SER A 477 20.18 14.59 17.87
C SER A 477 21.63 14.94 17.50
N ASP A 478 22.53 13.97 17.42
CA ASP A 478 23.94 14.22 17.04
C ASP A 478 24.08 14.36 15.54
N GLN A 479 24.08 15.61 15.09
CA GLN A 479 24.26 15.99 13.67
C GLN A 479 25.76 16.22 13.30
N ASN A 480 26.69 16.11 14.25
CA ASN A 480 28.08 16.49 14.04
C ASN A 480 29.04 15.30 13.91
N THR A 481 28.68 14.15 14.47
CA THR A 481 29.53 12.97 14.44
C THR A 481 29.44 12.29 13.07
N ILE A 482 30.62 11.94 12.54
CA ILE A 482 30.71 11.07 11.35
C ILE A 482 30.35 9.65 11.79
N VAL A 483 29.35 9.08 11.11
CA VAL A 483 28.86 7.72 11.36
C VAL A 483 29.23 6.83 10.18
N GLU A 484 29.84 5.70 10.46
CA GLU A 484 30.06 4.61 9.52
C GLU A 484 29.42 3.36 10.10
N SER A 485 28.34 2.89 9.47
CA SER A 485 27.54 1.76 9.94
C SER A 485 27.66 0.60 8.98
N TYR A 486 27.81 -0.59 9.56
CA TYR A 486 27.79 -1.87 8.86
C TYR A 486 26.72 -2.73 9.49
N GLU A 487 25.75 -3.11 8.70
CA GLU A 487 24.57 -3.82 9.18
C GLU A 487 24.29 -5.04 8.31
N ARG A 488 23.76 -6.08 8.93
CA ARG A 488 23.24 -7.25 8.22
C ARG A 488 21.82 -7.52 8.64
N GLN A 489 20.92 -7.57 7.65
CA GLN A 489 19.49 -7.78 7.82
C GLN A 489 19.01 -9.00 7.04
N GLY A 490 17.95 -9.67 7.55
CA GLY A 490 17.27 -10.76 6.88
C GLY A 490 17.70 -12.16 7.29
N LEU A 491 16.86 -13.13 6.98
CA LEU A 491 16.98 -14.51 7.42
C LEU A 491 17.96 -15.30 6.57
N ILE A 492 18.90 -16.00 7.22
CA ILE A 492 19.89 -16.88 6.58
C ILE A 492 19.33 -18.31 6.44
N SER A 493 18.09 -18.50 5.97
CA SER A 493 17.51 -19.84 6.11
C SER A 493 17.67 -20.77 4.92
N TYR A 494 17.79 -20.29 3.70
CA TYR A 494 17.83 -21.18 2.53
C TYR A 494 18.92 -20.90 1.51
N ARG A 495 19.39 -19.66 1.39
CA ARG A 495 20.33 -19.24 0.32
C ARG A 495 21.19 -18.03 0.69
N ASP A 496 21.40 -17.76 1.96
CA ASP A 496 22.03 -16.50 2.40
C ASP A 496 21.30 -15.25 1.84
N LEU A 497 20.04 -15.10 2.26
CA LEU A 497 19.14 -14.04 1.81
C LEU A 497 19.32 -12.74 2.60
N SER A 498 20.36 -12.64 3.42
CA SER A 498 20.64 -11.44 4.19
C SER A 498 21.19 -10.31 3.31
N ALA A 499 20.79 -9.09 3.58
CA ALA A 499 21.35 -7.88 3.00
C ALA A 499 22.48 -7.33 3.88
N ASN A 500 23.65 -7.11 3.32
CA ASN A 500 24.74 -6.40 3.96
C ASN A 500 24.65 -4.92 3.58
N LEU A 501 24.42 -4.06 4.57
CA LEU A 501 24.14 -2.64 4.39
C LEU A 501 25.29 -1.81 4.93
N VAL A 502 25.62 -0.73 4.24
CA VAL A 502 26.62 0.23 4.67
C VAL A 502 26.02 1.62 4.57
N VAL A 503 26.16 2.37 5.65
CA VAL A 503 25.78 3.78 5.70
C VAL A 503 26.99 4.60 6.13
N TYR A 504 27.28 5.65 5.40
CA TYR A 504 28.26 6.66 5.76
C TYR A 504 27.56 8.02 5.82
N LYS A 505 27.55 8.62 7.01
CA LYS A 505 26.88 9.90 7.29
C LYS A 505 27.86 10.90 7.87
N THR A 506 27.84 12.10 7.33
CA THR A 506 28.59 13.27 7.82
C THR A 506 27.61 14.40 8.12
N PRO A 507 28.04 15.51 8.71
CA PRO A 507 27.18 16.70 8.85
C PRO A 507 26.64 17.25 7.52
N ASP A 508 27.33 16.99 6.40
CA ASP A 508 27.04 17.61 5.11
C ASP A 508 26.28 16.68 4.15
N TYR A 509 26.43 15.34 4.30
CA TYR A 509 25.79 14.36 3.41
C TYR A 509 25.71 12.96 4.04
N MET A 510 24.84 12.14 3.46
CA MET A 510 24.73 10.72 3.77
C MET A 510 24.75 9.90 2.48
N ILE A 511 25.48 8.79 2.48
CA ILE A 511 25.51 7.80 1.41
C ILE A 511 25.23 6.43 2.02
N SER A 512 24.39 5.66 1.37
CA SER A 512 24.13 4.27 1.75
C SER A 512 24.25 3.33 0.56
N SER A 513 24.57 2.09 0.84
CA SER A 513 24.64 1.05 -0.19
C SER A 513 24.28 -0.31 0.38
N VAL A 514 23.68 -1.16 -0.45
CA VAL A 514 23.58 -2.60 -0.21
C VAL A 514 24.76 -3.26 -0.91
N GLN A 515 25.47 -4.09 -0.15
CA GLN A 515 26.58 -4.89 -0.66
C GLN A 515 26.04 -6.21 -1.23
N ASP A 516 26.84 -6.90 -2.03
CA ASP A 516 26.48 -8.21 -2.59
C ASP A 516 25.17 -8.20 -3.41
N PHE A 517 24.96 -7.13 -4.17
CA PHE A 517 23.79 -7.02 -5.04
C PHE A 517 23.71 -8.21 -6.00
N GLN A 518 22.63 -8.97 -5.88
CA GLN A 518 22.31 -10.05 -6.81
C GLN A 518 21.16 -9.63 -7.71
N LYS A 519 21.35 -9.76 -9.03
CA LYS A 519 20.29 -9.49 -9.99
C LYS A 519 19.12 -10.44 -9.73
N GLY A 520 17.95 -9.90 -9.42
CA GLY A 520 16.74 -10.68 -9.17
C GLY A 520 16.27 -11.42 -10.41
N GLU A 521 15.74 -12.61 -10.24
CA GLU A 521 14.95 -13.31 -11.22
C GLU A 521 13.48 -13.04 -10.94
N TYR A 522 12.74 -12.65 -11.98
CA TYR A 522 11.33 -12.26 -11.89
C TYR A 522 10.38 -13.47 -11.91
N LEU A 523 10.55 -14.41 -11.03
CA LEU A 523 9.75 -15.61 -11.14
C LEU A 523 8.45 -15.59 -10.33
N ASP A 524 8.37 -14.76 -9.31
CA ASP A 524 7.16 -14.74 -8.48
C ASP A 524 7.14 -13.47 -7.65
N LEU A 525 6.47 -12.47 -8.20
CA LEU A 525 6.53 -11.09 -7.72
C LEU A 525 6.19 -10.94 -6.24
N ILE A 526 5.35 -11.76 -5.68
CA ILE A 526 4.89 -11.62 -4.31
C ILE A 526 5.66 -12.53 -3.35
N ARG A 527 5.90 -13.75 -3.77
CA ARG A 527 6.59 -14.74 -2.95
C ARG A 527 8.08 -14.46 -2.82
N GLU A 528 8.71 -13.96 -3.87
CA GLU A 528 10.13 -13.62 -3.87
C GLU A 528 10.44 -12.25 -3.27
N ALA A 529 9.48 -11.34 -3.21
CA ALA A 529 9.62 -10.12 -2.45
C ALA A 529 9.84 -10.38 -0.95
N GLU A 530 9.40 -11.52 -0.48
CA GLU A 530 9.51 -11.93 0.91
C GLU A 530 10.75 -12.76 1.19
N ILE A 531 11.17 -13.49 0.16
CA ILE A 531 12.41 -14.22 0.17
C ILE A 531 13.42 -13.32 -0.55
N LEU A 532 13.54 -12.07 -0.11
CA LEU A 532 14.42 -11.12 -0.76
C LEU A 532 15.82 -11.66 -0.82
N LYS A 533 16.24 -11.99 -2.04
CA LYS A 533 17.64 -12.15 -2.32
C LYS A 533 18.33 -10.82 -1.98
N PRO A 534 19.48 -10.82 -1.32
CA PRO A 534 20.25 -9.61 -1.12
C PRO A 534 20.40 -8.87 -2.45
N GLY A 535 20.05 -7.60 -2.46
CA GLY A 535 20.15 -6.77 -3.65
C GLY A 535 18.89 -6.65 -4.52
N VAL A 536 17.77 -7.27 -4.17
CA VAL A 536 16.47 -6.89 -4.74
C VAL A 536 15.89 -5.73 -3.93
N ALA A 537 16.74 -4.73 -3.72
CA ALA A 537 16.45 -3.61 -2.86
C ALA A 537 15.19 -2.84 -3.28
N MET A 538 14.93 -2.77 -4.55
CA MET A 538 13.92 -1.89 -5.14
C MET A 538 12.81 -2.68 -5.83
N TYR A 539 12.63 -3.90 -5.43
CA TYR A 539 11.75 -4.82 -6.08
C TYR A 539 10.33 -4.28 -6.32
N TRP A 540 9.72 -3.70 -5.28
CA TRP A 540 8.37 -3.14 -5.36
C TRP A 540 8.30 -1.77 -6.01
N SER A 541 9.41 -1.10 -6.15
CA SER A 541 9.53 0.16 -6.86
C SER A 541 9.98 -0.03 -8.31
N PHE A 542 10.30 -1.24 -8.70
CA PHE A 542 10.92 -1.55 -9.98
C PHE A 542 10.23 -0.93 -11.20
N PRO A 543 8.92 -0.95 -11.36
CA PRO A 543 8.28 -0.30 -12.50
C PRO A 543 8.46 1.23 -12.51
N TYR A 544 8.97 1.80 -11.44
CA TYR A 544 9.04 3.23 -11.20
C TYR A 544 10.48 3.76 -11.04
N THR A 545 11.47 2.88 -11.14
CA THR A 545 12.90 3.26 -11.02
C THR A 545 13.56 3.45 -12.36
#